data_4c43e5e2f2a57fab950b22f5ae7f218e
#
_entry.id   4c43e5e2f2a57fab950b22f5ae7f218e
#
_cell.length_a   1.000
_cell.length_b   1.000
_cell.length_c   1.000
_cell.angle_alpha   90.00
_cell.angle_beta   90.00
_cell.angle_gamma   90.00
#
_symmetry.space_group_name_H-M   'P 1'
#
loop_
_entity.id
_entity.type
_entity.pdbx_description
1 polymer ?
#
loop_
_entity_poly.entity_id
_entity_poly.type
_entity_poly.pdbx_seq_one_letter_code
_entity_poly.pdbx_strand_id
1 'polypeptide(L)'
;MTENTLMNHQIVLNSRPNGAPTPDNFRAQSTPVPMPASGQVLLRTLYLSLDPYMRGRMSDAASYAAAVGIGEVMVGAVVARVEASQHPGYQKGDLVLANTGWQKYALS
;
A
#
# COMPACT_ATOMS: atom_id res chain seq x y z
N MET A 1 -23.74 -11.52 -16.49
CA MET A 1 -23.42 -11.89 -15.14
C MET A 1 -22.57 -10.81 -14.48
N THR A 2 -22.76 -10.68 -13.24
CA THR A 2 -22.07 -9.65 -12.48
C THR A 2 -20.80 -10.23 -11.88
N GLU A 3 -19.71 -9.60 -12.15
CA GLU A 3 -18.46 -9.95 -11.51
C GLU A 3 -18.40 -9.34 -10.13
N ASN A 4 -18.09 -10.16 -9.14
CA ASN A 4 -17.75 -9.63 -7.82
C ASN A 4 -16.31 -9.18 -7.85
N THR A 5 -16.07 -8.13 -8.58
CA THR A 5 -14.72 -7.58 -8.68
C THR A 5 -14.36 -6.91 -7.37
N LEU A 6 -13.35 -7.43 -6.72
CA LEU A 6 -12.81 -6.77 -5.53
C LEU A 6 -12.07 -5.52 -5.96
N MET A 7 -12.28 -4.48 -5.18
CA MET A 7 -11.57 -3.21 -5.39
C MET A 7 -10.50 -3.03 -4.34
N ASN A 8 -9.35 -2.59 -4.78
CA ASN A 8 -8.26 -2.20 -3.91
C ASN A 8 -8.46 -0.74 -3.53
N HIS A 9 -8.70 -0.50 -2.25
CA HIS A 9 -8.83 0.86 -1.72
C HIS A 9 -7.46 1.34 -1.27
N GLN A 10 -7.06 2.49 -1.80
CA GLN A 10 -5.72 3.05 -1.58
C GLN A 10 -5.83 4.47 -1.07
N ILE A 11 -4.85 4.88 -0.29
CA ILE A 11 -4.65 6.28 0.08
C ILE A 11 -3.36 6.74 -0.58
N VAL A 12 -3.47 7.74 -1.44
CA VAL A 12 -2.34 8.29 -2.17
C VAL A 12 -2.02 9.69 -1.67
N LEU A 13 -0.78 10.12 -1.89
CA LEU A 13 -0.37 11.48 -1.58
C LEU A 13 -0.96 12.41 -2.63
N ASN A 14 -1.81 13.35 -2.20
CA ASN A 14 -2.48 14.28 -3.09
C ASN A 14 -1.71 15.59 -3.22
N SER A 15 -1.05 16.02 -2.16
CA SER A 15 -0.23 17.22 -2.15
C SER A 15 0.80 17.10 -1.03
N ARG A 16 1.85 17.90 -1.12
CA ARG A 16 2.89 17.89 -0.09
C ARG A 16 2.46 18.77 1.08
N PRO A 17 2.50 18.24 2.31
CA PRO A 17 2.10 19.04 3.47
C PRO A 17 3.09 20.17 3.73
N ASN A 18 2.55 21.30 4.19
CA ASN A 18 3.33 22.42 4.68
C ASN A 18 3.19 22.43 6.21
N GLY A 19 4.19 21.90 6.91
CA GLY A 19 4.09 21.65 8.34
C GLY A 19 3.42 20.30 8.62
N ALA A 20 2.49 20.26 9.56
CA ALA A 20 1.78 19.03 9.89
C ALA A 20 0.87 18.60 8.73
N PRO A 21 0.80 17.31 8.43
CA PRO A 21 -0.12 16.83 7.40
C PRO A 21 -1.57 17.11 7.78
N THR A 22 -2.39 17.40 6.77
CA THR A 22 -3.83 17.56 6.91
C THR A 22 -4.54 16.57 6.00
N PRO A 23 -5.85 16.33 6.20
CA PRO A 23 -6.59 15.40 5.32
C PRO A 23 -6.49 15.75 3.83
N ASP A 24 -6.36 17.02 3.48
CA ASP A 24 -6.26 17.47 2.10
C ASP A 24 -4.98 17.02 1.39
N ASN A 25 -3.97 16.60 2.16
CA ASN A 25 -2.74 16.06 1.60
C ASN A 25 -2.91 14.65 1.06
N PHE A 26 -4.04 14.01 1.32
CA PHE A 26 -4.30 12.63 0.96
C PHE A 26 -5.56 12.52 0.11
N ARG A 27 -5.61 11.50 -0.73
CA ARG A 27 -6.76 11.22 -1.56
C ARG A 27 -7.02 9.72 -1.55
N ALA A 28 -8.27 9.34 -1.35
CA ALA A 28 -8.69 7.96 -1.50
C ALA A 28 -8.92 7.65 -2.98
N GLN A 29 -8.50 6.48 -3.40
CA GLN A 29 -8.81 5.98 -4.74
C GLN A 29 -9.05 4.48 -4.68
N SER A 30 -9.72 3.96 -5.70
CA SER A 30 -9.99 2.54 -5.81
C SER A 30 -9.52 2.06 -7.18
N THR A 31 -8.90 0.88 -7.19
CA THR A 31 -8.44 0.23 -8.41
C THR A 31 -8.85 -1.24 -8.35
N PRO A 32 -8.97 -1.93 -9.49
CA PRO A 32 -9.22 -3.36 -9.46
C PRO A 32 -8.09 -4.09 -8.74
N VAL A 33 -8.45 -5.15 -8.00
CA VAL A 33 -7.45 -5.98 -7.32
C VAL A 33 -6.70 -6.78 -8.39
N PRO A 34 -5.36 -6.66 -8.46
CA PRO A 34 -4.59 -7.43 -9.44
C PRO A 34 -4.49 -8.89 -9.04
N MET A 35 -4.23 -9.75 -10.02
CA MET A 35 -3.94 -11.15 -9.76
C MET A 35 -2.44 -11.37 -9.73
N PRO A 36 -1.93 -12.24 -8.84
CA PRO A 36 -0.50 -12.50 -8.79
C PRO A 36 -0.02 -13.24 -10.04
N ALA A 37 1.13 -12.80 -10.55
CA ALA A 37 1.85 -13.53 -11.59
C ALA A 37 2.77 -14.56 -10.94
N SER A 38 3.45 -15.35 -11.78
CA SER A 38 4.39 -16.37 -11.29
C SER A 38 5.42 -15.75 -10.34
N GLY A 39 5.58 -16.35 -9.18
CA GLY A 39 6.51 -15.89 -8.16
C GLY A 39 5.97 -14.78 -7.26
N GLN A 40 4.72 -14.37 -7.44
CA GLN A 40 4.09 -13.31 -6.65
C GLN A 40 3.02 -13.85 -5.72
N VAL A 41 2.69 -13.06 -4.71
CA VAL A 41 1.55 -13.29 -3.83
C VAL A 41 0.67 -12.06 -3.83
N LEU A 42 -0.64 -12.27 -3.65
CA LEU A 42 -1.60 -11.19 -3.39
C LEU A 42 -1.79 -11.11 -1.88
N LEU A 43 -1.54 -9.92 -1.34
CA LEU A 43 -1.65 -9.67 0.09
C LEU A 43 -2.87 -8.81 0.40
N ARG A 44 -3.56 -9.14 1.49
CA ARG A 44 -4.61 -8.29 2.05
C ARG A 44 -4.08 -7.68 3.34
N THR A 45 -4.06 -6.36 3.40
CA THR A 45 -3.61 -5.64 4.60
C THR A 45 -4.59 -5.84 5.74
N LEU A 46 -4.07 -6.27 6.88
CA LEU A 46 -4.83 -6.41 8.12
C LEU A 46 -4.55 -5.25 9.07
N TYR A 47 -3.29 -4.83 9.18
CA TYR A 47 -2.87 -3.73 10.03
C TYR A 47 -1.84 -2.89 9.30
N LEU A 48 -1.93 -1.59 9.46
CA LEU A 48 -0.99 -0.62 8.92
C LEU A 48 -0.33 0.11 10.09
N SER A 49 1.00 0.13 10.09
CA SER A 49 1.75 0.92 11.06
C SER A 49 1.84 2.37 10.61
N LEU A 50 1.59 3.31 11.51
CA LEU A 50 1.78 4.73 11.26
C LEU A 50 3.01 5.20 12.03
N ASP A 51 4.02 5.63 11.29
CA ASP A 51 5.33 5.91 11.85
C ASP A 51 5.82 7.31 11.47
N PRO A 52 6.64 7.96 12.33
CA PRO A 52 7.09 9.34 12.07
C PRO A 52 7.87 9.54 10.77
N TYR A 53 8.60 8.51 10.29
CA TYR A 53 9.37 8.65 9.05
C TYR A 53 8.49 8.96 7.83
N MET A 54 7.21 8.64 7.90
CA MET A 54 6.28 8.85 6.78
C MET A 54 6.16 10.32 6.43
N ARG A 55 6.24 11.22 7.43
CA ARG A 55 6.19 12.66 7.18
C ARG A 55 7.35 13.10 6.29
N GLY A 56 8.55 12.61 6.55
CA GLY A 56 9.72 12.95 5.73
C GLY A 56 9.56 12.47 4.29
N ARG A 57 8.88 11.35 4.08
CA ARG A 57 8.66 10.81 2.73
C ARG A 57 7.56 11.55 1.96
N MET A 58 6.80 12.41 2.61
CA MET A 58 5.82 13.28 1.95
C MET A 58 6.45 14.53 1.37
N SER A 59 7.69 14.83 1.71
CA SER A 59 8.43 15.99 1.26
C SER A 59 9.40 15.63 0.16
N ASP A 60 9.65 16.54 -0.77
CA ASP A 60 10.65 16.37 -1.82
C ASP A 60 12.04 16.89 -1.41
N ALA A 61 12.19 17.29 -0.16
CA ALA A 61 13.48 17.71 0.36
C ALA A 61 14.48 16.55 0.34
N ALA A 62 15.77 16.89 0.30
CA ALA A 62 16.83 15.86 0.29
C ALA A 62 16.71 14.96 1.51
N SER A 63 16.76 13.65 1.26
CA SER A 63 16.65 12.65 2.30
C SER A 63 17.37 11.38 1.83
N TYR A 64 17.73 10.53 2.78
CA TYR A 64 18.30 9.23 2.44
C TYR A 64 17.24 8.25 1.90
N ALA A 65 15.96 8.57 2.02
CA ALA A 65 14.88 7.77 1.48
C ALA A 65 14.17 8.54 0.37
N ALA A 66 13.71 7.83 -0.67
CA ALA A 66 12.99 8.45 -1.77
C ALA A 66 11.66 9.03 -1.28
N ALA A 67 11.31 10.20 -1.80
CA ALA A 67 10.00 10.81 -1.52
C ALA A 67 8.89 10.00 -2.21
N VAL A 68 7.70 10.01 -1.59
CA VAL A 68 6.49 9.51 -2.25
C VAL A 68 6.08 10.53 -3.30
N GLY A 69 5.80 10.08 -4.51
CA GLY A 69 5.32 10.95 -5.59
C GLY A 69 3.84 11.33 -5.39
N ILE A 70 3.47 12.47 -5.93
CA ILE A 70 2.06 12.89 -5.93
C ILE A 70 1.27 11.88 -6.76
N GLY A 71 0.18 11.36 -6.21
CA GLY A 71 -0.64 10.33 -6.84
C GLY A 71 -0.19 8.91 -6.55
N GLU A 72 0.94 8.73 -5.86
CA GLU A 72 1.42 7.41 -5.47
C GLU A 72 0.85 7.01 -4.10
N VAL A 73 0.72 5.69 -3.90
CA VAL A 73 0.27 5.14 -2.63
C VAL A 73 1.26 5.51 -1.54
N MET A 74 0.75 5.97 -0.40
CA MET A 74 1.59 6.28 0.75
C MET A 74 2.30 5.02 1.24
N VAL A 75 3.54 5.21 1.67
CA VAL A 75 4.39 4.13 2.18
C VAL A 75 3.95 3.71 3.58
N GLY A 76 4.22 2.47 3.92
CA GLY A 76 3.98 1.97 5.26
C GLY A 76 4.22 0.48 5.37
N ALA A 77 4.62 0.07 6.57
CA ALA A 77 4.75 -1.34 6.92
C ALA A 77 3.39 -1.88 7.33
N VAL A 78 3.10 -3.09 6.92
CA VAL A 78 1.81 -3.73 7.18
C VAL A 78 2.00 -5.15 7.72
N VAL A 79 1.01 -5.61 8.47
CA VAL A 79 0.76 -7.04 8.67
C VAL A 79 -0.33 -7.42 7.70
N ALA A 80 -0.07 -8.40 6.87
CA ALA A 80 -0.98 -8.80 5.81
C ALA A 80 -1.18 -10.31 5.79
N ARG A 81 -2.28 -10.73 5.17
CA ARG A 81 -2.56 -12.14 4.95
C ARG A 81 -2.47 -12.43 3.46
N VAL A 82 -1.86 -13.57 3.13
CA VAL A 82 -1.82 -14.04 1.74
C VAL A 82 -3.22 -14.47 1.32
N GLU A 83 -3.78 -13.80 0.32
CA GLU A 83 -5.10 -14.13 -0.23
C GLU A 83 -5.00 -15.06 -1.44
N ALA A 84 -3.93 -14.95 -2.21
CA ALA A 84 -3.64 -15.83 -3.35
C ALA A 84 -2.13 -15.90 -3.53
N SER A 85 -1.63 -17.05 -3.96
CA SER A 85 -0.18 -17.24 -4.10
C SER A 85 0.15 -17.98 -5.38
N GLN A 86 1.15 -17.45 -6.08
CA GLN A 86 1.87 -18.10 -7.17
C GLN A 86 3.33 -18.29 -6.78
N HIS A 87 3.62 -18.26 -5.49
CA HIS A 87 4.97 -18.41 -4.95
C HIS A 87 5.04 -19.67 -4.08
N PRO A 88 6.00 -20.57 -4.33
CA PRO A 88 6.06 -21.85 -3.62
C PRO A 88 6.34 -21.73 -2.12
N GLY A 89 6.92 -20.61 -1.69
CA GLY A 89 7.23 -20.39 -0.28
C GLY A 89 6.08 -19.83 0.55
N TYR A 90 4.95 -19.49 -0.07
CA TYR A 90 3.83 -18.86 0.62
C TYR A 90 2.52 -19.52 0.22
N GLN A 91 1.60 -19.62 1.17
CA GLN A 91 0.29 -20.23 0.97
C GLN A 91 -0.80 -19.26 1.40
N LYS A 92 -1.96 -19.38 0.78
CA LYS A 92 -3.15 -18.64 1.19
C LYS A 92 -3.38 -18.83 2.70
N GLY A 93 -3.59 -17.73 3.38
CA GLY A 93 -3.80 -17.71 4.83
C GLY A 93 -2.56 -17.38 5.65
N ASP A 94 -1.37 -17.42 5.04
CA ASP A 94 -0.14 -17.04 5.75
C ASP A 94 -0.18 -15.59 6.16
N LEU A 95 0.38 -15.29 7.34
CA LEU A 95 0.55 -13.92 7.81
C LEU A 95 1.99 -13.47 7.53
N VAL A 96 2.13 -12.28 6.99
CA VAL A 96 3.43 -11.74 6.59
C VAL A 96 3.58 -10.29 7.00
N LEU A 97 4.82 -9.85 7.15
CA LEU A 97 5.17 -8.43 7.25
C LEU A 97 5.62 -7.95 5.88
N ALA A 98 5.12 -6.81 5.46
CA ALA A 98 5.46 -6.26 4.15
C ALA A 98 5.45 -4.73 4.20
N ASN A 99 6.01 -4.09 3.15
CA ASN A 99 6.05 -2.64 3.03
C ASN A 99 5.20 -2.21 1.83
N THR A 100 3.94 -2.61 1.82
CA THR A 100 3.05 -2.39 0.69
C THR A 100 2.23 -1.11 0.78
N GLY A 101 2.34 -0.39 1.91
CA GLY A 101 1.77 0.93 2.03
C GLY A 101 0.29 0.96 2.35
N TRP A 102 -0.30 2.12 2.11
CA TRP A 102 -1.67 2.43 2.51
C TRP A 102 -2.64 1.93 1.46
N GLN A 103 -2.79 0.64 1.36
CA GLN A 103 -3.74 0.01 0.45
C GLN A 103 -4.23 -1.32 1.01
N LYS A 104 -5.43 -1.70 0.61
CA LYS A 104 -6.07 -2.89 1.13
C LYS A 104 -5.46 -4.17 0.56
N TYR A 105 -5.08 -4.14 -0.70
CA TYR A 105 -4.47 -5.27 -1.41
C TYR A 105 -3.20 -4.82 -2.11
N ALA A 106 -2.24 -5.72 -2.22
CA ALA A 106 -1.01 -5.46 -2.95
C ALA A 106 -0.39 -6.76 -3.43
N LEU A 107 0.35 -6.66 -4.53
CA LEU A 107 1.23 -7.75 -4.96
C LEU A 107 2.59 -7.62 -4.30
N SER A 108 3.20 -8.76 -4.02
CA SER A 108 4.54 -8.79 -3.45
C SER A 108 5.38 -9.93 -4.05
#